data_9d48da3e06cfebc456786a7313bee231
#
_entry.id   9d48da3e06cfebc456786a7313bee231
#
_cell.length_a   1.000
_cell.length_b   1.000
_cell.length_c   1.000
_cell.angle_alpha   90.00
_cell.angle_beta   90.00
_cell.angle_gamma   90.00
#
_symmetry.space_group_name_H-M   'P 1'
#
loop_
_entity.id
_entity.type
_entity.pdbx_description
1 polymer ?
#
loop_
_entity_poly.entity_id
_entity_poly.type
_entity_poly.pdbx_seq_one_letter_code
_entity_poly.pdbx_strand_id
1 'polypeptide(L)'
;WARDVYKRQHNITTAIHLGDVMDRRKYVSYKIAKDFRERFIDNFDGIDFHMLVGNHDTFYKNTNDVNSLQELVDGKYENIKVYPEATEVEFDGCKILFVPWINSENYTQSVNLIKNNNAQICMGHLELNGFAMMKGMIMDHGWDKEEFRNFDMVMSGHYHHKSDDGQIFYLGTPYEIYWNDWDDPKGFHIFDTETRELERIVNPHKIFNKIYYDDSTMSYENHDVSQYKDKYIKLVVVNKKDLYQFDKFVDRLLTTDCHEVKIVEDFSDLDASNVSDDIVENTEDTMTLLERYIDDLTVDLSKDRLKNTMRTLYTEAQDLEI
;
A
#
# COMPACT_ATOMS: atom_id res chain seq x y z
N TRP A 1 -14.82 11.65 -3.85
CA TRP A 1 -16.14 11.04 -4.13
C TRP A 1 -16.64 10.20 -2.94
N ALA A 2 -15.93 9.18 -2.51
CA ALA A 2 -16.35 8.32 -1.41
C ALA A 2 -16.67 9.12 -0.13
N ARG A 3 -15.80 10.06 0.24
CA ARG A 3 -15.97 10.92 1.40
C ARG A 3 -17.29 11.71 1.38
N ASP A 4 -17.60 12.38 0.29
CA ASP A 4 -18.76 13.28 0.24
C ASP A 4 -20.08 12.54 0.17
N VAL A 5 -20.10 11.38 -0.45
CA VAL A 5 -21.31 10.55 -0.55
C VAL A 5 -21.55 9.81 0.77
N TYR A 6 -20.58 9.06 1.27
CA TYR A 6 -20.76 8.22 2.46
C TYR A 6 -20.79 8.99 3.77
N LYS A 7 -19.99 10.06 3.89
CA LYS A 7 -20.07 10.98 5.04
C LYS A 7 -21.49 11.52 5.23
N ARG A 8 -22.15 11.96 4.15
CA ARG A 8 -23.50 12.51 4.24
C ARG A 8 -24.57 11.46 4.46
N GLN A 9 -24.40 10.26 3.88
CA GLN A 9 -25.38 9.17 4.00
C GLN A 9 -25.35 8.51 5.39
N HIS A 10 -24.17 8.37 6.00
CA HIS A 10 -23.98 7.66 7.27
C HIS A 10 -23.64 8.58 8.44
N ASN A 11 -23.67 9.92 8.25
CA ASN A 11 -23.33 10.92 9.27
C ASN A 11 -21.97 10.65 9.95
N ILE A 12 -20.96 10.26 9.16
CA ILE A 12 -19.62 9.95 9.67
C ILE A 12 -18.96 11.21 10.21
N THR A 13 -18.59 11.18 11.48
CA THR A 13 -17.90 12.29 12.20
C THR A 13 -16.46 11.93 12.54
N THR A 14 -16.09 10.67 12.50
CA THR A 14 -14.77 10.15 12.86
C THR A 14 -14.18 9.35 11.73
N ALA A 15 -12.90 9.53 11.47
CA ALA A 15 -12.13 8.72 10.54
C ALA A 15 -10.87 8.19 11.22
N ILE A 16 -10.47 6.95 10.89
CA ILE A 16 -9.27 6.32 11.43
C ILE A 16 -8.42 5.85 10.26
N HIS A 17 -7.14 6.22 10.26
CA HIS A 17 -6.13 5.74 9.32
C HIS A 17 -5.16 4.82 10.04
N LEU A 18 -5.00 3.62 9.51
CA LEU A 18 -4.26 2.55 10.17
C LEU A 18 -2.76 2.50 9.80
N GLY A 19 -2.15 3.65 9.50
CA GLY A 19 -0.71 3.76 9.21
C GLY A 19 -0.35 3.71 7.73
N ASP A 20 0.92 3.96 7.42
CA ASP A 20 1.50 4.02 6.08
C ASP A 20 0.81 5.06 5.18
N VAL A 21 0.82 6.30 5.64
CA VAL A 21 0.34 7.44 4.86
C VAL A 21 1.38 7.85 3.81
N MET A 22 2.66 7.73 4.16
CA MET A 22 3.78 8.04 3.28
C MET A 22 4.40 6.77 2.72
N ASP A 23 4.80 6.82 1.45
CA ASP A 23 5.48 5.72 0.78
C ASP A 23 6.95 5.61 1.23
N ARG A 24 7.65 6.74 1.38
CA ARG A 24 9.09 6.77 1.68
C ARG A 24 9.38 7.26 3.09
N ARG A 25 10.20 6.49 3.82
CA ARG A 25 10.58 6.77 5.21
C ARG A 25 11.39 8.06 5.40
N LYS A 26 12.33 8.36 4.53
CA LYS A 26 13.39 9.34 4.80
C LYS A 26 13.13 10.74 4.27
N TYR A 27 12.33 10.88 3.25
CA TYR A 27 12.03 12.21 2.71
C TYR A 27 10.65 12.35 2.14
N VAL A 28 10.12 13.54 2.39
CA VAL A 28 8.91 14.02 1.75
C VAL A 28 9.28 15.29 0.98
N SER A 29 9.15 15.29 -0.35
CA SER A 29 9.41 16.51 -1.13
C SER A 29 8.37 17.58 -0.81
N TYR A 30 8.74 18.86 -0.99
CA TYR A 30 7.80 19.98 -0.79
C TYR A 30 6.52 19.87 -1.63
N LYS A 31 6.63 19.28 -2.83
CA LYS A 31 5.48 19.02 -3.69
C LYS A 31 4.57 17.98 -3.05
N ILE A 32 5.11 16.86 -2.58
CA ILE A 32 4.34 15.80 -1.89
C ILE A 32 3.71 16.35 -0.62
N ALA A 33 4.45 17.09 0.20
CA ALA A 33 3.93 17.70 1.42
C ALA A 33 2.77 18.67 1.13
N LYS A 34 2.87 19.47 0.06
CA LYS A 34 1.80 20.35 -0.40
C LYS A 34 0.59 19.56 -0.87
N ASP A 35 0.78 18.58 -1.76
CA ASP A 35 -0.29 17.75 -2.31
C ASP A 35 -0.99 16.96 -1.20
N PHE A 36 -0.24 16.42 -0.23
CA PHE A 36 -0.77 15.74 0.96
C PHE A 36 -1.69 16.65 1.77
N ARG A 37 -1.26 17.87 2.06
CA ARG A 37 -2.10 18.83 2.77
C ARG A 37 -3.37 19.16 1.98
N GLU A 38 -3.21 19.68 0.75
CA GLU A 38 -4.32 20.25 -0.02
C GLU A 38 -5.28 19.20 -0.58
N ARG A 39 -4.78 18.01 -0.93
CA ARG A 39 -5.57 16.97 -1.59
C ARG A 39 -6.04 15.86 -0.64
N PHE A 40 -5.43 15.74 0.53
CA PHE A 40 -5.78 14.72 1.52
C PHE A 40 -6.24 15.35 2.84
N ILE A 41 -5.37 16.02 3.58
CA ILE A 41 -5.66 16.53 4.93
C ILE A 41 -6.82 17.53 4.95
N ASP A 42 -6.80 18.56 4.10
CA ASP A 42 -7.85 19.59 4.05
C ASP A 42 -9.24 19.00 3.72
N ASN A 43 -9.27 17.79 3.21
CA ASN A 43 -10.50 17.06 2.97
C ASN A 43 -11.14 16.48 4.24
N PHE A 44 -10.45 16.40 5.36
CA PHE A 44 -10.97 15.93 6.64
C PHE A 44 -11.41 17.07 7.57
N ASP A 45 -11.52 18.31 7.06
CA ASP A 45 -12.08 19.41 7.83
C ASP A 45 -13.46 19.07 8.40
N GLY A 46 -13.64 19.29 9.70
CA GLY A 46 -14.85 18.93 10.45
C GLY A 46 -15.06 17.42 10.66
N ILE A 47 -14.02 16.59 10.50
CA ILE A 47 -13.99 15.18 10.90
C ILE A 47 -12.92 15.00 11.97
N ASP A 48 -13.24 14.34 13.08
CA ASP A 48 -12.24 13.90 14.07
C ASP A 48 -11.39 12.78 13.44
N PHE A 49 -10.14 13.11 13.06
CA PHE A 49 -9.29 12.24 12.28
C PHE A 49 -8.15 11.67 13.11
N HIS A 50 -8.13 10.35 13.26
CA HIS A 50 -7.15 9.62 14.05
C HIS A 50 -6.20 8.89 13.10
N MET A 51 -4.89 9.06 13.29
CA MET A 51 -3.86 8.51 12.41
C MET A 51 -2.85 7.69 13.22
N LEU A 52 -2.75 6.40 12.97
CA LEU A 52 -1.72 5.54 13.52
C LEU A 52 -0.44 5.69 12.68
N VAL A 53 0.70 5.56 13.35
CA VAL A 53 2.00 5.55 12.66
C VAL A 53 2.25 4.13 12.12
N GLY A 54 2.47 4.03 10.81
CA GLY A 54 2.88 2.80 10.14
C GLY A 54 4.40 2.71 9.96
N ASN A 55 4.88 1.60 9.43
CA ASN A 55 6.33 1.40 9.25
C ASN A 55 6.95 2.32 8.17
N HIS A 56 6.19 2.71 7.16
CA HIS A 56 6.64 3.67 6.14
C HIS A 56 6.60 5.14 6.62
N ASP A 57 5.84 5.43 7.66
CA ASP A 57 5.77 6.78 8.23
C ASP A 57 7.01 7.11 9.09
N THR A 58 7.76 6.11 9.59
CA THR A 58 8.89 6.30 10.50
C THR A 58 10.21 6.53 9.77
N PHE A 59 11.05 7.45 10.26
CA PHE A 59 12.40 7.66 9.74
C PHE A 59 13.34 6.50 10.09
N TYR A 60 13.33 6.06 11.35
CA TYR A 60 14.15 4.96 11.85
C TYR A 60 13.33 3.66 11.90
N LYS A 61 14.00 2.51 11.69
CA LYS A 61 13.32 1.19 11.75
C LYS A 61 13.01 0.72 13.18
N ASN A 62 13.67 1.28 14.17
CA ASN A 62 13.65 0.82 15.56
C ASN A 62 12.87 1.72 16.51
N THR A 63 12.34 2.84 16.06
CA THR A 63 11.57 3.80 16.85
C THR A 63 10.52 4.52 16.02
N ASN A 64 9.43 4.94 16.67
CA ASN A 64 8.40 5.81 16.08
C ASN A 64 8.60 7.30 16.43
N ASP A 65 9.65 7.66 17.15
CA ASP A 65 9.92 9.02 17.65
C ASP A 65 9.97 10.08 16.54
N VAL A 66 10.57 9.72 15.41
CA VAL A 66 10.64 10.60 14.25
C VAL A 66 9.80 10.00 13.14
N ASN A 67 8.64 10.59 12.88
CA ASN A 67 7.72 10.12 11.87
C ASN A 67 7.07 11.26 11.09
N SER A 68 6.70 10.98 9.86
CA SER A 68 6.14 11.97 8.93
C SER A 68 4.83 12.59 9.40
N LEU A 69 4.01 11.84 10.15
CA LEU A 69 2.71 12.31 10.60
C LEU A 69 2.84 13.38 11.68
N GLN A 70 3.72 13.16 12.68
CA GLN A 70 3.99 14.17 13.68
C GLN A 70 4.62 15.44 13.07
N GLU A 71 5.57 15.27 12.15
CA GLU A 71 6.23 16.40 11.51
C GLU A 71 5.30 17.20 10.58
N LEU A 72 4.36 16.55 9.89
CA LEU A 72 3.53 17.21 8.89
C LEU A 72 2.20 17.72 9.42
N VAL A 73 1.56 17.02 10.37
CA VAL A 73 0.17 17.32 10.77
C VAL A 73 -0.06 17.49 12.27
N ASP A 74 0.69 16.81 13.13
CA ASP A 74 0.44 16.86 14.58
C ASP A 74 0.57 18.28 15.14
N GLY A 75 -0.40 18.67 15.96
CA GLY A 75 -0.46 20.03 16.54
C GLY A 75 -0.72 21.17 15.53
N LYS A 76 -0.88 20.89 14.24
CA LYS A 76 -1.20 21.89 13.20
C LYS A 76 -2.69 21.95 12.88
N TYR A 77 -3.42 20.89 13.19
CA TYR A 77 -4.86 20.75 12.95
C TYR A 77 -5.54 20.29 14.24
N GLU A 78 -6.55 21.02 14.68
CA GLU A 78 -7.25 20.71 15.94
C GLU A 78 -8.03 19.39 15.90
N ASN A 79 -8.46 19.00 14.70
CA ASN A 79 -9.25 17.80 14.48
C ASN A 79 -8.42 16.54 14.11
N ILE A 80 -7.09 16.62 14.12
CA ILE A 80 -6.20 15.51 13.77
C ILE A 80 -5.41 15.09 15.01
N LYS A 81 -5.39 13.78 15.26
CA LYS A 81 -4.61 13.16 16.34
C LYS A 81 -3.72 12.06 15.77
N VAL A 82 -2.44 12.12 16.07
CA VAL A 82 -1.44 11.13 15.65
C VAL A 82 -1.09 10.22 16.83
N TYR A 83 -0.98 8.93 16.56
CA TYR A 83 -0.68 7.90 17.57
C TYR A 83 0.61 7.17 17.22
N PRO A 84 1.76 7.62 17.74
CA PRO A 84 3.05 6.93 17.59
C PRO A 84 3.22 5.76 18.58
N GLU A 85 2.40 5.76 19.67
CA GLU A 85 2.45 4.76 20.73
C GLU A 85 1.11 4.06 20.91
N ALA A 86 1.16 2.80 21.42
CA ALA A 86 -0.05 2.05 21.72
C ALA A 86 -0.90 2.81 22.76
N THR A 87 -2.18 3.03 22.46
CA THR A 87 -3.06 3.90 23.23
C THR A 87 -4.49 3.38 23.23
N GLU A 88 -5.11 3.27 24.40
CA GLU A 88 -6.55 3.00 24.52
C GLU A 88 -7.34 4.30 24.26
N VAL A 89 -8.30 4.23 23.34
CA VAL A 89 -9.22 5.31 23.00
C VAL A 89 -10.66 4.85 23.15
N GLU A 90 -11.59 5.77 23.28
CA GLU A 90 -13.00 5.46 23.42
C GLU A 90 -13.85 6.30 22.46
N PHE A 91 -14.72 5.64 21.71
CA PHE A 91 -15.70 6.26 20.81
C PHE A 91 -17.10 5.74 21.17
N ASP A 92 -17.98 6.64 21.62
CA ASP A 92 -19.37 6.31 21.97
C ASP A 92 -19.49 5.12 22.94
N GLY A 93 -18.60 5.03 23.93
CA GLY A 93 -18.54 3.93 24.89
C GLY A 93 -17.83 2.67 24.37
N CYS A 94 -17.42 2.64 23.12
CA CYS A 94 -16.62 1.56 22.54
C CYS A 94 -15.14 1.82 22.79
N LYS A 95 -14.50 0.97 23.58
CA LYS A 95 -13.05 1.04 23.84
C LYS A 95 -12.28 0.31 22.76
N ILE A 96 -11.32 0.98 22.19
CA ILE A 96 -10.46 0.48 21.11
C ILE A 96 -9.01 0.67 21.53
N LEU A 97 -8.20 -0.38 21.41
CA LEU A 97 -6.75 -0.25 21.54
C LEU A 97 -6.15 0.07 20.17
N PHE A 98 -5.57 1.25 20.04
CA PHE A 98 -4.76 1.62 18.89
C PHE A 98 -3.34 1.10 19.08
N VAL A 99 -2.82 0.37 18.07
CA VAL A 99 -1.48 -0.21 18.08
C VAL A 99 -0.77 0.22 16.79
N PRO A 100 0.07 1.27 16.84
CA PRO A 100 0.90 1.68 15.70
C PRO A 100 1.96 0.63 15.39
N TRP A 101 2.83 0.89 14.43
CA TRP A 101 3.95 0.01 14.10
C TRP A 101 4.77 -0.35 15.33
N ILE A 102 4.89 -1.66 15.58
CA ILE A 102 5.67 -2.19 16.70
C ILE A 102 7.11 -2.39 16.26
N ASN A 103 8.04 -1.81 17.00
CA ASN A 103 9.47 -1.88 16.77
C ASN A 103 10.21 -2.24 18.07
N SER A 104 11.53 -2.31 18.03
CA SER A 104 12.33 -2.74 19.20
C SER A 104 12.22 -1.83 20.43
N GLU A 105 11.93 -0.55 20.23
CA GLU A 105 11.82 0.42 21.34
C GLU A 105 10.46 0.30 22.05
N ASN A 106 9.36 0.27 21.32
CA ASN A 106 8.01 0.25 21.89
C ASN A 106 7.47 -1.17 22.15
N TYR A 107 8.22 -2.21 21.79
CA TYR A 107 7.81 -3.61 21.89
C TYR A 107 7.23 -3.99 23.26
N THR A 108 7.99 -3.73 24.33
CA THR A 108 7.59 -4.15 25.68
C THR A 108 6.31 -3.46 26.14
N GLN A 109 6.17 -2.18 25.85
CA GLN A 109 4.97 -1.41 26.17
C GLN A 109 3.78 -1.88 25.36
N SER A 110 3.93 -2.06 24.05
CA SER A 110 2.86 -2.51 23.15
C SER A 110 2.35 -3.89 23.54
N VAL A 111 3.25 -4.86 23.77
CA VAL A 111 2.87 -6.22 24.22
C VAL A 111 2.13 -6.17 25.56
N ASN A 112 2.62 -5.36 26.49
CA ASN A 112 1.96 -5.25 27.80
C ASN A 112 0.54 -4.70 27.68
N LEU A 113 0.33 -3.67 26.83
CA LEU A 113 -1.01 -3.12 26.57
C LEU A 113 -1.90 -4.13 25.81
N ILE A 114 -1.38 -4.84 24.81
CA ILE A 114 -2.14 -5.88 24.10
C ILE A 114 -2.65 -6.94 25.08
N LYS A 115 -1.83 -7.35 26.06
CA LYS A 115 -2.21 -8.38 27.04
C LYS A 115 -3.07 -7.87 28.20
N ASN A 116 -2.91 -6.61 28.59
CA ASN A 116 -3.48 -6.03 29.81
C ASN A 116 -4.26 -4.73 29.51
N ASN A 117 -5.30 -4.81 28.70
CA ASN A 117 -6.19 -3.72 28.38
C ASN A 117 -7.65 -4.06 28.67
N ASN A 118 -8.54 -3.07 28.56
CA ASN A 118 -9.98 -3.23 28.72
C ASN A 118 -10.73 -3.05 27.37
N ALA A 119 -10.02 -2.90 26.27
CA ALA A 119 -10.61 -2.75 24.96
C ALA A 119 -11.07 -4.11 24.41
N GLN A 120 -12.23 -4.13 23.78
CA GLN A 120 -12.73 -5.30 23.07
C GLN A 120 -12.25 -5.36 21.62
N ILE A 121 -11.79 -4.21 21.11
CA ILE A 121 -11.37 -4.04 19.73
C ILE A 121 -9.93 -3.56 19.70
N CYS A 122 -9.16 -4.08 18.75
CA CYS A 122 -7.84 -3.56 18.43
C CYS A 122 -7.84 -3.02 17.00
N MET A 123 -7.30 -1.84 16.80
CA MET A 123 -7.01 -1.28 15.48
C MET A 123 -5.52 -0.99 15.40
N GLY A 124 -4.82 -1.55 14.40
CA GLY A 124 -3.38 -1.43 14.38
C GLY A 124 -2.76 -1.42 13.00
N HIS A 125 -1.43 -1.25 13.02
CA HIS A 125 -0.56 -1.43 11.86
C HIS A 125 0.34 -2.62 12.15
N LEU A 126 -0.18 -3.82 11.91
CA LEU A 126 0.35 -5.07 12.45
C LEU A 126 0.92 -5.94 11.32
N GLU A 127 2.04 -6.61 11.60
CA GLU A 127 2.62 -7.64 10.75
C GLU A 127 2.40 -9.00 11.41
N LEU A 128 1.31 -9.69 11.00
CA LEU A 128 0.94 -10.99 11.56
C LEU A 128 1.18 -12.10 10.54
N ASN A 129 1.68 -13.26 10.99
CA ASN A 129 1.83 -14.42 10.14
C ASN A 129 0.46 -15.05 9.77
N GLY A 130 0.43 -15.76 8.65
CA GLY A 130 -0.75 -16.50 8.19
C GLY A 130 -1.78 -15.70 7.40
N PHE A 131 -1.54 -14.40 7.15
CA PHE A 131 -2.40 -13.55 6.34
C PHE A 131 -1.78 -13.21 4.98
N ALA A 132 -2.63 -12.90 4.01
CA ALA A 132 -2.17 -12.53 2.67
C ALA A 132 -1.68 -11.08 2.64
N MET A 133 -0.40 -10.88 2.36
CA MET A 133 0.19 -9.55 2.15
C MET A 133 -0.29 -8.95 0.83
N MET A 134 -0.30 -9.78 -0.22
CA MET A 134 -0.84 -9.46 -1.53
C MET A 134 -1.57 -10.67 -2.10
N LYS A 135 -2.29 -10.49 -3.22
CA LYS A 135 -3.04 -11.57 -3.88
C LYS A 135 -2.13 -12.77 -4.18
N GLY A 136 -2.44 -13.90 -3.54
CA GLY A 136 -1.70 -15.16 -3.73
C GLY A 136 -0.44 -15.34 -2.90
N MET A 137 -0.07 -14.39 -2.04
CA MET A 137 1.12 -14.46 -1.19
C MET A 137 0.73 -14.35 0.30
N ILE A 138 0.87 -15.46 1.02
CA ILE A 138 0.64 -15.54 2.46
C ILE A 138 1.98 -15.34 3.18
N MET A 139 1.98 -14.49 4.21
CA MET A 139 3.16 -14.24 5.04
C MET A 139 3.35 -15.39 6.02
N ASP A 140 4.56 -15.90 6.10
CA ASP A 140 5.00 -16.97 6.99
C ASP A 140 5.82 -16.47 8.19
N HIS A 141 6.03 -15.16 8.27
CA HIS A 141 6.71 -14.47 9.36
C HIS A 141 5.82 -13.37 9.94
N GLY A 142 6.31 -12.69 10.97
CA GLY A 142 5.55 -11.71 11.73
C GLY A 142 5.13 -12.24 13.09
N TRP A 143 4.26 -11.49 13.75
CA TRP A 143 3.77 -11.82 15.08
C TRP A 143 2.76 -12.97 15.03
N ASP A 144 2.71 -13.74 16.12
CA ASP A 144 1.67 -14.75 16.28
C ASP A 144 0.32 -14.07 16.56
N LYS A 145 -0.70 -14.41 15.78
CA LYS A 145 -2.06 -13.92 15.96
C LYS A 145 -2.67 -14.26 17.32
N GLU A 146 -2.18 -15.31 17.99
CA GLU A 146 -2.62 -15.72 19.33
C GLU A 146 -2.39 -14.63 20.39
N GLU A 147 -1.45 -13.71 20.17
CA GLU A 147 -1.26 -12.55 21.06
C GLU A 147 -2.50 -11.64 21.11
N PHE A 148 -3.34 -11.67 20.09
CA PHE A 148 -4.55 -10.84 19.94
C PHE A 148 -5.85 -11.59 20.29
N ARG A 149 -5.78 -12.81 20.79
CA ARG A 149 -6.96 -13.65 21.08
C ARG A 149 -7.96 -13.05 22.09
N ASN A 150 -7.53 -12.07 22.88
CA ASN A 150 -8.38 -11.44 23.90
C ASN A 150 -9.32 -10.35 23.32
N PHE A 151 -9.11 -9.97 22.06
CA PHE A 151 -9.98 -9.01 21.38
C PHE A 151 -11.10 -9.74 20.64
N ASP A 152 -12.30 -9.16 20.68
CA ASP A 152 -13.43 -9.66 19.89
C ASP A 152 -13.20 -9.44 18.39
N MET A 153 -12.52 -8.34 18.05
CA MET A 153 -12.19 -7.97 16.68
C MET A 153 -10.86 -7.22 16.61
N VAL A 154 -10.06 -7.55 15.60
CA VAL A 154 -8.81 -6.84 15.27
C VAL A 154 -8.88 -6.34 13.84
N MET A 155 -8.67 -5.06 13.62
CA MET A 155 -8.58 -4.45 12.29
C MET A 155 -7.17 -3.94 12.06
N SER A 156 -6.55 -4.32 10.96
CA SER A 156 -5.16 -3.93 10.66
C SER A 156 -5.00 -3.32 9.27
N GLY A 157 -4.11 -2.32 9.19
CA GLY A 157 -3.44 -1.90 7.97
C GLY A 157 -2.25 -2.80 7.66
N HIS A 158 -1.21 -2.28 7.03
CA HIS A 158 0.04 -2.90 6.63
C HIS A 158 -0.07 -3.78 5.37
N TYR A 159 -0.87 -4.84 5.37
CA TYR A 159 -1.05 -5.66 4.18
C TYR A 159 -2.02 -5.02 3.19
N HIS A 160 -1.62 -4.96 1.92
CA HIS A 160 -2.39 -4.28 0.87
C HIS A 160 -3.59 -5.08 0.38
N HIS A 161 -3.56 -6.40 0.56
CA HIS A 161 -4.67 -7.27 0.21
C HIS A 161 -5.64 -7.41 1.39
N LYS A 162 -6.95 -7.34 1.10
CA LYS A 162 -7.98 -7.61 2.11
C LYS A 162 -8.04 -9.10 2.41
N SER A 163 -7.80 -9.46 3.66
CA SER A 163 -7.93 -10.84 4.14
C SER A 163 -8.45 -10.86 5.57
N ASP A 164 -9.10 -11.95 5.99
CA ASP A 164 -9.55 -12.12 7.36
C ASP A 164 -9.65 -13.61 7.74
N ASP A 165 -9.70 -13.89 9.05
CA ASP A 165 -9.97 -15.21 9.62
C ASP A 165 -11.25 -15.24 10.49
N GLY A 166 -12.04 -14.17 10.45
CA GLY A 166 -13.27 -14.00 11.23
C GLY A 166 -13.08 -13.24 12.54
N GLN A 167 -11.85 -13.09 13.05
CA GLN A 167 -11.49 -12.26 14.21
C GLN A 167 -10.57 -11.12 13.79
N ILE A 168 -9.56 -11.42 12.98
CA ILE A 168 -8.55 -10.46 12.50
C ILE A 168 -8.84 -10.10 11.05
N PHE A 169 -8.96 -8.81 10.78
CA PHE A 169 -9.32 -8.24 9.49
C PHE A 169 -8.20 -7.33 9.00
N TYR A 170 -7.45 -7.75 7.99
CA TYR A 170 -6.64 -6.86 7.18
C TYR A 170 -7.55 -6.14 6.20
N LEU A 171 -7.64 -4.82 6.32
CA LEU A 171 -8.61 -4.03 5.56
C LEU A 171 -8.20 -3.82 4.11
N GLY A 172 -6.91 -3.97 3.82
CA GLY A 172 -6.33 -3.66 2.52
C GLY A 172 -6.25 -2.17 2.24
N THR A 173 -5.73 -1.82 1.07
CA THR A 173 -5.57 -0.42 0.65
C THR A 173 -6.86 0.15 0.05
N PRO A 174 -7.13 1.47 0.19
CA PRO A 174 -8.34 2.11 -0.34
C PRO A 174 -8.33 2.27 -1.87
N TYR A 175 -7.17 2.16 -2.52
CA TYR A 175 -6.97 2.22 -3.97
C TYR A 175 -5.75 1.39 -4.37
N GLU A 176 -5.59 1.14 -5.66
CA GLU A 176 -4.44 0.44 -6.22
C GLU A 176 -3.18 1.31 -6.08
N ILE A 177 -2.09 0.77 -5.51
CA ILE A 177 -0.81 1.49 -5.31
C ILE A 177 0.24 0.99 -6.29
N TYR A 178 0.29 -0.35 -6.52
CA TYR A 178 1.27 -1.02 -7.36
C TYR A 178 0.61 -1.93 -8.40
N TRP A 179 1.37 -2.41 -9.37
CA TRP A 179 0.88 -3.34 -10.38
C TRP A 179 0.35 -4.67 -9.81
N ASN A 180 0.80 -5.08 -8.64
CA ASN A 180 0.29 -6.26 -7.94
C ASN A 180 -1.15 -6.08 -7.45
N ASP A 181 -1.59 -4.85 -7.30
CA ASP A 181 -2.97 -4.51 -6.93
C ASP A 181 -3.94 -4.58 -8.12
N TRP A 182 -3.43 -4.78 -9.34
CA TRP A 182 -4.28 -4.94 -10.50
C TRP A 182 -5.26 -6.10 -10.32
N ASP A 183 -6.55 -5.82 -10.60
CA ASP A 183 -7.65 -6.80 -10.44
C ASP A 183 -7.81 -7.33 -9.00
N ASP A 184 -7.33 -6.56 -8.02
CA ASP A 184 -7.62 -6.75 -6.60
C ASP A 184 -8.60 -5.67 -6.14
N PRO A 185 -9.85 -6.00 -5.73
CA PRO A 185 -10.80 -5.00 -5.30
C PRO A 185 -10.27 -4.23 -4.09
N LYS A 186 -10.09 -2.93 -4.23
CA LYS A 186 -9.66 -2.01 -3.17
C LYS A 186 -10.87 -1.28 -2.57
N GLY A 187 -10.70 -0.68 -1.39
CA GLY A 187 -11.78 0.05 -0.75
C GLY A 187 -11.49 0.46 0.67
N PHE A 188 -12.46 1.07 1.32
CA PHE A 188 -12.43 1.42 2.74
C PHE A 188 -13.58 0.76 3.48
N HIS A 189 -13.60 0.90 4.80
CA HIS A 189 -14.62 0.26 5.63
C HIS A 189 -15.35 1.29 6.48
N ILE A 190 -16.63 1.02 6.76
CA ILE A 190 -17.42 1.70 7.76
C ILE A 190 -17.57 0.71 8.92
N PHE A 191 -17.20 1.14 10.12
CA PHE A 191 -17.34 0.38 11.33
C PHE A 191 -18.38 1.04 12.24
N ASP A 192 -19.38 0.28 12.62
CA ASP A 192 -20.42 0.72 13.56
C ASP A 192 -20.01 0.32 14.99
N THR A 193 -19.83 1.31 15.87
CA THR A 193 -19.37 1.08 17.24
C THR A 193 -20.42 0.44 18.15
N GLU A 194 -21.71 0.50 17.81
CA GLU A 194 -22.81 -0.10 18.57
C GLU A 194 -23.04 -1.55 18.15
N THR A 195 -23.22 -1.80 16.83
CA THR A 195 -23.52 -3.14 16.29
C THR A 195 -22.29 -4.00 16.09
N ARG A 196 -21.09 -3.40 16.04
CA ARG A 196 -19.82 -4.05 15.69
C ARG A 196 -19.75 -4.55 14.24
N GLU A 197 -20.64 -4.07 13.40
CA GLU A 197 -20.63 -4.41 11.98
C GLU A 197 -19.51 -3.65 11.24
N LEU A 198 -18.83 -4.36 10.34
CA LEU A 198 -17.78 -3.84 9.48
C LEU A 198 -18.22 -3.95 8.02
N GLU A 199 -18.69 -2.85 7.45
CA GLU A 199 -19.13 -2.76 6.07
C GLU A 199 -17.98 -2.34 5.16
N ARG A 200 -17.72 -3.11 4.09
CA ARG A 200 -16.71 -2.76 3.08
C ARG A 200 -17.33 -1.98 1.93
N ILE A 201 -16.75 -0.83 1.63
CA ILE A 201 -17.11 0.00 0.48
C ILE A 201 -16.02 -0.13 -0.59
N VAL A 202 -16.35 -0.81 -1.69
CA VAL A 202 -15.40 -1.04 -2.78
C VAL A 202 -15.20 0.24 -3.60
N ASN A 203 -13.94 0.58 -3.86
CA ASN A 203 -13.56 1.68 -4.73
C ASN A 203 -13.80 1.30 -6.21
N PRO A 204 -14.69 2.00 -6.93
CA PRO A 204 -14.93 1.70 -8.34
C PRO A 204 -13.82 2.19 -9.28
N HIS A 205 -12.90 3.03 -8.78
CA HIS A 205 -11.85 3.63 -9.60
C HIS A 205 -10.65 2.70 -9.69
N LYS A 206 -10.26 2.36 -10.92
CA LYS A 206 -9.07 1.57 -11.23
C LYS A 206 -7.98 2.48 -11.75
N ILE A 207 -6.74 2.25 -11.30
CA ILE A 207 -5.54 2.99 -11.71
C ILE A 207 -4.75 2.19 -12.74
N PHE A 208 -4.62 0.87 -12.53
CA PHE A 208 -3.87 -0.03 -13.39
C PHE A 208 -4.80 -0.79 -14.34
N ASN A 209 -4.43 -0.86 -15.62
CA ASN A 209 -5.18 -1.59 -16.62
C ASN A 209 -4.24 -2.44 -17.49
N LYS A 210 -4.59 -3.72 -17.69
CA LYS A 210 -3.94 -4.60 -18.65
C LYS A 210 -4.83 -4.72 -19.88
N ILE A 211 -4.25 -4.50 -21.05
CA ILE A 211 -4.90 -4.69 -22.35
C ILE A 211 -4.18 -5.85 -23.03
N TYR A 212 -4.89 -6.91 -23.34
CA TYR A 212 -4.36 -8.03 -24.12
C TYR A 212 -4.67 -7.77 -25.58
N TYR A 213 -3.65 -7.36 -26.35
CA TYR A 213 -3.79 -7.06 -27.77
C TYR A 213 -3.70 -8.35 -28.59
N ASP A 214 -4.77 -8.64 -29.30
CA ASP A 214 -4.85 -9.79 -30.21
C ASP A 214 -5.69 -9.41 -31.45
N ASP A 215 -5.03 -8.95 -32.51
CA ASP A 215 -5.68 -8.58 -33.78
C ASP A 215 -6.08 -9.79 -34.64
N SER A 216 -5.81 -11.01 -34.18
CA SER A 216 -6.34 -12.22 -34.82
C SER A 216 -7.80 -12.51 -34.43
N THR A 217 -8.25 -11.96 -33.30
CA THR A 217 -9.57 -12.22 -32.72
C THR A 217 -10.51 -11.04 -32.82
N MET A 218 -9.98 -9.80 -32.78
CA MET A 218 -10.80 -8.59 -32.84
C MET A 218 -10.07 -7.42 -33.51
N SER A 219 -10.85 -6.45 -34.04
CA SER A 219 -10.31 -5.21 -34.56
C SER A 219 -10.21 -4.15 -33.45
N TYR A 220 -9.07 -3.45 -33.37
CA TYR A 220 -8.84 -2.35 -32.45
C TYR A 220 -9.08 -0.97 -33.06
N GLU A 221 -9.53 -0.89 -34.33
CA GLU A 221 -9.72 0.37 -35.04
C GLU A 221 -10.68 1.32 -34.31
N ASN A 222 -11.79 0.81 -33.79
CA ASN A 222 -12.81 1.57 -33.05
C ASN A 222 -12.82 1.29 -31.56
N HIS A 223 -11.77 0.67 -31.00
CA HIS A 223 -11.67 0.43 -29.57
C HIS A 223 -11.63 1.77 -28.81
N ASP A 224 -12.54 1.96 -27.85
CA ASP A 224 -12.58 3.18 -27.07
C ASP A 224 -11.39 3.25 -26.09
N VAL A 225 -10.48 4.17 -26.35
CA VAL A 225 -9.28 4.41 -25.52
C VAL A 225 -9.50 5.49 -24.46
N SER A 226 -10.61 6.25 -24.51
CA SER A 226 -10.89 7.35 -23.59
C SER A 226 -10.99 6.91 -22.12
N GLN A 227 -11.40 5.65 -21.89
CA GLN A 227 -11.45 5.02 -20.57
C GLN A 227 -10.09 4.88 -19.88
N TYR A 228 -8.99 5.00 -20.62
CA TYR A 228 -7.63 4.82 -20.11
C TYR A 228 -6.94 6.15 -19.73
N LYS A 229 -7.64 7.27 -19.88
CA LYS A 229 -7.14 8.56 -19.41
C LYS A 229 -6.80 8.52 -17.92
N ASP A 230 -5.68 9.13 -17.54
CA ASP A 230 -5.15 9.20 -16.16
C ASP A 230 -4.89 7.80 -15.55
N LYS A 231 -4.53 6.80 -16.36
CA LYS A 231 -4.26 5.42 -15.93
C LYS A 231 -2.89 4.93 -16.36
N TYR A 232 -2.39 3.90 -15.67
CA TYR A 232 -1.21 3.14 -16.05
C TYR A 232 -1.64 1.93 -16.88
N ILE A 233 -1.06 1.76 -18.05
CA ILE A 233 -1.46 0.73 -19.01
C ILE A 233 -0.31 -0.25 -19.23
N LYS A 234 -0.57 -1.57 -19.07
CA LYS A 234 0.25 -2.64 -19.64
C LYS A 234 -0.46 -3.19 -20.88
N LEU A 235 0.14 -2.96 -22.03
CA LEU A 235 -0.33 -3.52 -23.31
C LEU A 235 0.43 -4.83 -23.57
N VAL A 236 -0.23 -5.95 -23.33
CA VAL A 236 0.31 -7.30 -23.51
C VAL A 236 0.00 -7.75 -24.92
N VAL A 237 1.03 -7.93 -25.73
CA VAL A 237 0.88 -8.30 -27.15
C VAL A 237 0.79 -9.82 -27.25
N VAL A 238 -0.42 -10.33 -27.50
CA VAL A 238 -0.70 -11.76 -27.72
C VAL A 238 -0.49 -12.13 -29.19
N ASN A 239 -1.11 -11.37 -30.11
CA ASN A 239 -0.93 -11.48 -31.55
C ASN A 239 -0.91 -10.10 -32.20
N LYS A 240 0.06 -9.90 -33.09
CA LYS A 240 0.29 -8.68 -33.82
C LYS A 240 0.49 -9.01 -35.31
N LYS A 241 -0.60 -9.29 -36.04
CA LYS A 241 -0.56 -9.65 -37.47
C LYS A 241 -0.45 -8.43 -38.37
N ASP A 242 -1.14 -7.33 -37.98
CA ASP A 242 -1.13 -6.05 -38.70
C ASP A 242 -0.37 -5.01 -37.87
N LEU A 243 0.92 -4.82 -38.23
CA LEU A 243 1.78 -3.84 -37.55
C LEU A 243 1.23 -2.41 -37.66
N TYR A 244 0.62 -2.05 -38.78
CA TYR A 244 0.09 -0.70 -38.96
C TYR A 244 -1.10 -0.41 -38.04
N GLN A 245 -2.00 -1.38 -37.88
CA GLN A 245 -3.10 -1.26 -36.94
C GLN A 245 -2.64 -1.24 -35.49
N PHE A 246 -1.61 -2.03 -35.17
CA PHE A 246 -0.99 -2.02 -33.85
C PHE A 246 -0.40 -0.64 -33.53
N ASP A 247 0.43 -0.08 -34.42
CA ASP A 247 1.05 1.24 -34.22
C ASP A 247 -0.01 2.32 -34.05
N LYS A 248 -1.09 2.31 -34.86
CA LYS A 248 -2.21 3.23 -34.70
C LYS A 248 -2.90 3.09 -33.34
N PHE A 249 -3.06 1.89 -32.84
CA PHE A 249 -3.66 1.65 -31.53
C PHE A 249 -2.78 2.19 -30.40
N VAL A 250 -1.47 1.92 -30.48
CA VAL A 250 -0.48 2.48 -29.52
C VAL A 250 -0.48 4.01 -29.55
N ASP A 251 -0.45 4.64 -30.73
CA ASP A 251 -0.51 6.10 -30.87
C ASP A 251 -1.78 6.68 -30.23
N ARG A 252 -2.92 6.03 -30.39
CA ARG A 252 -4.16 6.46 -29.75
C ARG A 252 -4.08 6.34 -28.23
N LEU A 253 -3.50 5.27 -27.68
CA LEU A 253 -3.28 5.14 -26.23
C LEU A 253 -2.36 6.26 -25.72
N LEU A 254 -1.24 6.51 -26.40
CA LEU A 254 -0.28 7.55 -26.02
C LEU A 254 -0.89 8.97 -26.07
N THR A 255 -1.85 9.21 -26.96
CA THR A 255 -2.55 10.51 -27.10
C THR A 255 -3.73 10.67 -26.13
N THR A 256 -4.05 9.65 -25.32
CA THR A 256 -5.22 9.66 -24.40
C THR A 256 -4.88 10.22 -23.02
N ASP A 257 -3.70 10.84 -22.82
CA ASP A 257 -3.24 11.33 -21.52
C ASP A 257 -3.17 10.20 -20.46
N CYS A 258 -2.72 9.01 -20.84
CA CYS A 258 -2.34 7.97 -19.89
C CYS A 258 -1.11 8.41 -19.07
N HIS A 259 -1.01 7.97 -17.81
CA HIS A 259 0.21 8.22 -17.02
C HIS A 259 1.41 7.47 -17.60
N GLU A 260 1.18 6.23 -18.03
CA GLU A 260 2.20 5.38 -18.64
C GLU A 260 1.54 4.34 -19.56
N VAL A 261 2.20 4.01 -20.67
CA VAL A 261 1.86 2.86 -21.53
C VAL A 261 3.11 1.99 -21.65
N LYS A 262 3.11 0.84 -20.98
CA LYS A 262 4.16 -0.18 -21.08
C LYS A 262 3.73 -1.29 -22.05
N ILE A 263 4.48 -1.51 -23.13
CA ILE A 263 4.23 -2.58 -24.09
C ILE A 263 5.04 -3.80 -23.65
N VAL A 264 4.38 -4.96 -23.57
CA VAL A 264 4.97 -6.25 -23.20
C VAL A 264 4.71 -7.22 -24.37
N GLU A 265 5.77 -7.57 -25.07
CA GLU A 265 5.70 -8.44 -26.27
C GLU A 265 6.03 -9.92 -25.97
N ASP A 266 6.57 -10.22 -24.78
CA ASP A 266 6.92 -11.58 -24.35
C ASP A 266 6.26 -11.91 -23.01
N PHE A 267 5.62 -13.09 -22.94
CA PHE A 267 5.02 -13.58 -21.70
C PHE A 267 6.04 -13.91 -20.60
N SER A 268 7.29 -14.20 -20.96
CA SER A 268 8.37 -14.42 -19.99
C SER A 268 8.68 -13.18 -19.14
N ASP A 269 8.47 -11.98 -19.70
CA ASP A 269 8.64 -10.73 -18.96
C ASP A 269 7.49 -10.46 -17.95
N LEU A 270 6.32 -11.10 -18.14
CA LEU A 270 5.19 -10.94 -17.24
C LEU A 270 5.39 -11.64 -15.89
N ASP A 271 6.00 -12.80 -15.90
CA ASP A 271 6.24 -13.59 -14.68
C ASP A 271 7.36 -12.96 -13.83
N ALA A 272 8.39 -12.40 -14.47
CA ALA A 272 9.49 -11.74 -13.78
C ALA A 272 9.09 -10.38 -13.14
N SER A 273 8.18 -9.63 -13.80
CA SER A 273 7.76 -8.30 -13.29
C SER A 273 6.73 -8.35 -12.16
N ASN A 274 6.07 -9.49 -11.95
CA ASN A 274 5.08 -9.65 -10.88
C ASN A 274 5.71 -10.01 -9.52
N VAL A 275 6.98 -10.37 -9.47
CA VAL A 275 7.65 -10.85 -8.25
C VAL A 275 8.61 -9.81 -7.68
N SER A 276 9.06 -8.80 -8.48
CA SER A 276 10.24 -8.04 -8.10
C SER A 276 10.01 -6.73 -7.35
N ASP A 277 8.92 -5.99 -7.61
CA ASP A 277 8.88 -4.61 -7.11
C ASP A 277 8.41 -4.47 -5.64
N ASP A 278 7.52 -5.33 -5.15
CA ASP A 278 6.98 -5.20 -3.79
C ASP A 278 7.65 -6.09 -2.74
N ILE A 279 8.28 -7.20 -3.16
CA ILE A 279 9.03 -8.08 -2.24
C ILE A 279 10.32 -7.39 -1.78
N VAL A 280 10.87 -6.52 -2.64
CA VAL A 280 12.15 -5.82 -2.43
C VAL A 280 12.07 -4.79 -1.31
N GLU A 281 10.93 -4.10 -1.16
CA GLU A 281 10.81 -3.05 -0.15
C GLU A 281 10.56 -3.55 1.27
N ASN A 282 10.03 -4.76 1.44
CA ASN A 282 9.54 -5.21 2.74
C ASN A 282 10.40 -6.21 3.50
N THR A 283 11.37 -6.90 2.88
CA THR A 283 12.10 -7.98 3.59
C THR A 283 13.62 -7.99 3.49
N GLU A 284 14.21 -7.41 2.45
CA GLU A 284 15.68 -7.39 2.32
C GLU A 284 16.16 -6.07 1.72
N ASP A 285 17.36 -5.64 2.13
CA ASP A 285 18.06 -4.54 1.49
C ASP A 285 18.25 -4.85 -0.02
N THR A 286 17.98 -3.85 -0.88
CA THR A 286 18.11 -3.94 -2.35
C THR A 286 19.44 -4.59 -2.78
N MET A 287 20.52 -4.34 -2.02
CA MET A 287 21.81 -4.96 -2.29
C MET A 287 21.80 -6.47 -2.06
N THR A 288 21.14 -6.96 -1.03
CA THR A 288 21.04 -8.40 -0.74
C THR A 288 20.30 -9.13 -1.86
N LEU A 289 19.25 -8.51 -2.42
CA LEU A 289 18.50 -9.06 -3.55
C LEU A 289 19.32 -9.08 -4.84
N LEU A 290 20.04 -8.00 -5.13
CA LEU A 290 20.96 -7.93 -6.28
C LEU A 290 22.08 -8.98 -6.16
N GLU A 291 22.61 -9.19 -4.97
CA GLU A 291 23.63 -10.21 -4.72
C GLU A 291 23.09 -11.63 -4.92
N ARG A 292 21.88 -11.91 -4.43
CA ARG A 292 21.20 -13.18 -4.63
C ARG A 292 20.92 -13.42 -6.13
N TYR A 293 20.40 -12.40 -6.83
CA TYR A 293 20.20 -12.49 -8.28
C TYR A 293 21.50 -12.82 -9.03
N ILE A 294 22.63 -12.20 -8.65
CA ILE A 294 23.94 -12.51 -9.24
C ILE A 294 24.38 -13.95 -8.93
N ASP A 295 24.06 -14.46 -7.73
CA ASP A 295 24.36 -15.83 -7.36
C ASP A 295 23.61 -16.86 -8.20
N ASP A 296 22.40 -16.53 -8.63
CA ASP A 296 21.55 -17.39 -9.46
C ASP A 296 21.88 -17.29 -10.96
N LEU A 297 22.60 -16.25 -11.41
CA LEU A 297 23.01 -16.11 -12.81
C LEU A 297 23.96 -17.20 -13.26
N THR A 298 23.67 -17.81 -14.41
CA THR A 298 24.57 -18.74 -15.10
C THR A 298 25.42 -17.96 -16.12
N VAL A 299 26.53 -17.36 -15.66
CA VAL A 299 27.42 -16.55 -16.50
C VAL A 299 28.88 -16.95 -16.32
N ASP A 300 29.67 -16.82 -17.39
CA ASP A 300 31.15 -17.09 -17.40
C ASP A 300 31.98 -15.94 -16.79
N LEU A 301 31.36 -15.09 -15.96
CA LEU A 301 32.01 -13.96 -15.30
C LEU A 301 32.15 -14.23 -13.81
N SER A 302 33.20 -13.68 -13.18
CA SER A 302 33.34 -13.77 -11.72
C SER A 302 32.17 -13.06 -11.02
N LYS A 303 31.36 -13.83 -10.30
CA LYS A 303 30.22 -13.33 -9.52
C LYS A 303 30.65 -12.30 -8.47
N ASP A 304 31.82 -12.49 -7.83
CA ASP A 304 32.36 -11.51 -6.89
C ASP A 304 32.68 -10.16 -7.56
N ARG A 305 33.18 -10.19 -8.79
CA ARG A 305 33.45 -8.97 -9.54
C ARG A 305 32.16 -8.26 -9.94
N LEU A 306 31.13 -9.03 -10.31
CA LEU A 306 29.79 -8.49 -10.59
C LEU A 306 29.17 -7.85 -9.35
N LYS A 307 29.20 -8.54 -8.21
CA LYS A 307 28.69 -8.01 -6.92
C LYS A 307 29.40 -6.72 -6.53
N ASN A 308 30.72 -6.65 -6.62
CA ASN A 308 31.48 -5.43 -6.32
C ASN A 308 31.13 -4.27 -7.25
N THR A 309 30.97 -4.53 -8.56
CA THR A 309 30.56 -3.52 -9.50
C THR A 309 29.14 -3.02 -9.20
N MET A 310 28.21 -3.91 -8.91
CA MET A 310 26.84 -3.54 -8.54
C MET A 310 26.79 -2.74 -7.24
N ARG A 311 27.57 -3.08 -6.23
CA ARG A 311 27.70 -2.28 -4.99
C ARG A 311 28.18 -0.86 -5.29
N THR A 312 29.21 -0.72 -6.12
CA THR A 312 29.73 0.59 -6.50
C THR A 312 28.66 1.42 -7.23
N LEU A 313 27.98 0.83 -8.23
CA LEU A 313 26.93 1.51 -8.98
C LEU A 313 25.73 1.89 -8.12
N TYR A 314 25.35 1.02 -7.17
CA TYR A 314 24.27 1.27 -6.25
C TYR A 314 24.59 2.44 -5.30
N THR A 315 25.82 2.47 -4.77
CA THR A 315 26.28 3.58 -3.92
C THR A 315 26.32 4.88 -4.71
N GLU A 316 26.87 4.86 -5.92
CA GLU A 316 26.88 6.04 -6.80
C GLU A 316 25.46 6.51 -7.16
N ALA A 317 24.52 5.59 -7.41
CA ALA A 317 23.13 5.94 -7.67
C ALA A 317 22.43 6.58 -6.46
N GLN A 318 22.73 6.11 -5.24
CA GLN A 318 22.21 6.73 -4.01
C GLN A 318 22.75 8.15 -3.80
N ASP A 319 23.99 8.40 -4.21
CA ASP A 319 24.59 9.74 -4.13
C ASP A 319 24.07 10.70 -5.22
N LEU A 320 23.49 10.18 -6.30
CA LEU A 320 22.90 10.96 -7.40
C LEU A 320 21.40 11.26 -7.23
N GLU A 321 20.71 10.63 -6.28
CA GLU A 321 19.32 10.98 -5.93
C GLU A 321 19.31 12.26 -5.08
N ILE A 322 19.41 13.40 -5.76
CA ILE A 322 19.15 14.74 -5.22
C ILE A 322 17.68 15.11 -5.46
#